data_201e8a945865db765671b57524898038
#
_entry.id   201e8a945865db765671b57524898038
#
_cell.length_a   1.000
_cell.length_b   1.000
_cell.length_c   1.000
_cell.angle_alpha   90.00
_cell.angle_beta   90.00
_cell.angle_gamma   90.00
#
_symmetry.space_group_name_H-M   'P 1'
#
loop_
_entity.id
_entity.type
_entity.pdbx_description
1 polymer ?
#
loop_
_entity_poly.entity_id
_entity_poly.type
_entity_poly.pdbx_seq_one_letter_code
_entity_poly.pdbx_strand_id
1 'polypeptide(L)'
;RVTVRELVKAGKNLQIGTLSDLQGHCEIGDYVRFHSNVHIGQKSKIGNFVWIFPYVVLTNDPHPPSENLLGVTVEDYAAIATMSVILPGATIAEGCLIGAHSTVKGLTEPHCIYVGSPAKNVGSTSKIKLPDGTSAYPWTQHFKRGYPEDITQNW
;
A
#
# COMPACT_ATOMS: atom_id res chain seq x y z
N ARG A 1 18.83 6.59 -4.93
CA ARG A 1 19.02 6.82 -3.49
C ARG A 1 17.74 6.47 -2.74
N VAL A 2 17.82 5.59 -1.76
CA VAL A 2 16.74 5.17 -0.86
C VAL A 2 17.29 5.26 0.56
N THR A 3 16.47 5.68 1.52
CA THR A 3 16.81 5.64 2.93
C THR A 3 16.02 4.52 3.60
N VAL A 4 16.72 3.64 4.30
CA VAL A 4 16.13 2.59 5.13
C VAL A 4 16.70 2.74 6.53
N ARG A 5 15.84 2.93 7.50
CA ARG A 5 16.26 3.16 8.89
C ARG A 5 16.34 1.86 9.68
N GLU A 6 16.70 1.99 10.94
CA GLU A 6 16.94 0.88 11.86
C GLU A 6 15.71 -0.01 12.04
N LEU A 7 15.96 -1.29 12.28
CA LEU A 7 14.95 -2.29 12.62
C LEU A 7 13.80 -2.45 11.61
N VAL A 8 14.03 -2.08 10.35
CA VAL A 8 13.13 -2.44 9.25
C VAL A 8 13.34 -3.92 8.94
N LYS A 9 12.26 -4.68 8.94
CA LYS A 9 12.24 -6.09 8.53
C LYS A 9 11.51 -6.19 7.20
N ALA A 10 12.10 -6.83 6.22
CA ALA A 10 11.51 -7.00 4.90
C ALA A 10 11.55 -8.47 4.47
N GLY A 11 10.50 -8.90 3.82
CA GLY A 11 10.40 -10.19 3.19
C GLY A 11 11.15 -10.26 1.85
N LYS A 12 10.84 -11.29 1.07
CA LYS A 12 11.50 -11.57 -0.21
C LYS A 12 11.16 -10.54 -1.26
N ASN A 13 12.12 -10.22 -2.10
CA ASN A 13 11.91 -9.49 -3.35
C ASN A 13 11.21 -8.12 -3.19
N LEU A 14 11.53 -7.40 -2.13
CA LEU A 14 11.12 -6.01 -1.96
C LEU A 14 11.75 -5.13 -3.05
N GLN A 15 10.96 -4.33 -3.75
CA GLN A 15 11.45 -3.32 -4.69
C GLN A 15 11.09 -1.92 -4.17
N ILE A 16 12.07 -1.03 -4.19
CA ILE A 16 11.92 0.34 -3.68
C ILE A 16 12.40 1.32 -4.74
N GLY A 17 11.50 2.21 -5.15
CA GLY A 17 11.81 3.29 -6.07
C GLY A 17 12.68 4.38 -5.43
N THR A 18 13.32 5.18 -6.26
CA THR A 18 14.26 6.23 -5.85
C THR A 18 13.61 7.27 -4.93
N LEU A 19 14.40 7.83 -4.03
CA LEU A 19 13.99 8.88 -3.08
C LEU A 19 12.89 8.45 -2.09
N SER A 20 12.69 7.14 -1.93
CA SER A 20 11.80 6.62 -0.89
C SER A 20 12.51 6.54 0.46
N ASP A 21 11.75 6.71 1.53
CA ASP A 21 12.21 6.71 2.92
C ASP A 21 11.38 5.74 3.76
N LEU A 22 12.04 4.70 4.27
CA LEU A 22 11.44 3.73 5.18
C LEU A 22 11.91 4.04 6.59
N GLN A 23 11.01 4.51 7.42
CA GLN A 23 11.27 4.80 8.82
C GLN A 23 11.47 3.53 9.64
N GLY A 24 12.03 3.66 10.83
CA GLY A 24 12.37 2.50 11.67
C GLY A 24 11.19 1.65 12.13
N HIS A 25 11.49 0.43 12.57
CA HIS A 25 10.52 -0.52 13.15
C HIS A 25 9.37 -0.92 12.22
N CYS A 26 9.56 -0.86 10.90
CA CYS A 26 8.57 -1.32 9.93
C CYS A 26 8.71 -2.82 9.65
N GLU A 27 7.59 -3.47 9.39
CA GLU A 27 7.52 -4.86 8.93
C GLU A 27 6.90 -4.87 7.51
N ILE A 28 7.61 -5.47 6.56
CA ILE A 28 7.22 -5.48 5.15
C ILE A 28 7.22 -6.93 4.67
N GLY A 29 6.13 -7.37 4.06
CA GLY A 29 5.97 -8.72 3.55
C GLY A 29 6.75 -8.99 2.26
N ASP A 30 6.38 -10.08 1.61
CA ASP A 30 7.01 -10.56 0.39
C ASP A 30 6.47 -9.84 -0.85
N TYR A 31 7.33 -9.64 -1.85
CA TYR A 31 6.98 -9.13 -3.18
C TYR A 31 6.28 -7.76 -3.18
N VAL A 32 6.59 -6.93 -2.21
CA VAL A 32 6.08 -5.56 -2.11
C VAL A 32 6.79 -4.64 -3.12
N ARG A 33 6.06 -3.70 -3.69
CA ARG A 33 6.54 -2.74 -4.68
C ARG A 33 6.27 -1.32 -4.21
N PHE A 34 7.34 -0.57 -3.95
CA PHE A 34 7.27 0.88 -3.73
C PHE A 34 7.78 1.60 -4.97
N HIS A 35 6.98 2.51 -5.48
CA HIS A 35 7.43 3.47 -6.48
C HIS A 35 8.33 4.55 -5.85
N SER A 36 8.71 5.54 -6.65
CA SER A 36 9.59 6.63 -6.18
C SER A 36 8.89 7.58 -5.22
N ASN A 37 9.67 8.18 -4.31
CA ASN A 37 9.18 9.18 -3.35
C ASN A 37 8.08 8.66 -2.40
N VAL A 38 8.13 7.40 -2.04
CA VAL A 38 7.22 6.82 -1.05
C VAL A 38 7.79 7.04 0.35
N HIS A 39 6.96 7.51 1.28
CA HIS A 39 7.33 7.62 2.69
C HIS A 39 6.55 6.62 3.54
N ILE A 40 7.28 5.77 4.24
CA ILE A 40 6.71 4.77 5.15
C ILE A 40 7.01 5.18 6.58
N GLY A 41 6.01 5.66 7.30
CA GLY A 41 6.13 6.07 8.70
C GLY A 41 6.46 4.91 9.63
N GLN A 42 7.09 5.23 10.77
CA GLN A 42 7.49 4.23 11.78
C GLN A 42 6.35 3.31 12.20
N LYS A 43 6.70 2.07 12.52
CA LYS A 43 5.78 1.02 12.99
C LYS A 43 4.75 0.58 11.96
N SER A 44 4.89 0.96 10.69
CA SER A 44 4.00 0.47 9.65
C SER A 44 4.18 -1.03 9.40
N LYS A 45 3.07 -1.70 9.12
CA LYS A 45 3.02 -3.12 8.76
C LYS A 45 2.42 -3.25 7.37
N ILE A 46 3.18 -3.85 6.48
CA ILE A 46 2.78 -4.00 5.08
C ILE A 46 2.79 -5.48 4.74
N GLY A 47 1.66 -5.98 4.27
CA GLY A 47 1.48 -7.36 3.86
C GLY A 47 2.21 -7.73 2.58
N ASN A 48 1.83 -8.86 2.00
CA ASN A 48 2.46 -9.38 0.79
C ASN A 48 1.82 -8.81 -0.47
N PHE A 49 2.59 -8.72 -1.55
CA PHE A 49 2.10 -8.32 -2.88
C PHE A 49 1.42 -6.94 -2.90
N VAL A 50 1.80 -6.05 -2.01
CA VAL A 50 1.28 -4.69 -1.93
C VAL A 50 1.97 -3.79 -2.95
N TRP A 51 1.20 -2.92 -3.59
CA TRP A 51 1.69 -1.86 -4.47
C TRP A 51 1.46 -0.48 -3.85
N ILE A 52 2.53 0.30 -3.70
CA ILE A 52 2.47 1.68 -3.24
C ILE A 52 3.06 2.59 -4.31
N PHE A 53 2.22 3.46 -4.86
CA PHE A 53 2.54 4.30 -5.99
C PHE A 53 3.24 5.60 -5.59
N PRO A 54 3.75 6.39 -6.57
CA PRO A 54 4.61 7.56 -6.25
C PRO A 54 3.97 8.56 -5.29
N TYR A 55 4.80 9.12 -4.41
CA TYR A 55 4.42 10.17 -3.47
C TYR A 55 3.36 9.78 -2.43
N VAL A 56 3.15 8.51 -2.21
CA VAL A 56 2.29 8.05 -1.10
C VAL A 56 3.02 8.23 0.22
N VAL A 57 2.27 8.68 1.23
CA VAL A 57 2.78 8.88 2.59
C VAL A 57 1.94 8.06 3.57
N LEU A 58 2.58 7.11 4.26
CA LEU A 58 2.03 6.47 5.45
C LEU A 58 2.51 7.25 6.67
N THR A 59 1.60 7.89 7.37
CA THR A 59 1.91 8.70 8.56
C THR A 59 1.87 7.85 9.83
N ASN A 60 2.35 8.38 10.95
CA ASN A 60 2.45 7.59 12.18
C ASN A 60 2.19 8.36 13.48
N ASP A 61 2.04 9.70 13.42
CA ASP A 61 1.80 10.49 14.61
C ASP A 61 0.41 11.11 14.59
N PRO A 62 -0.51 10.63 15.45
CA PRO A 62 -1.90 11.14 15.47
C PRO A 62 -2.02 12.53 16.07
N HIS A 63 -1.02 13.00 16.83
CA HIS A 63 -1.01 14.30 17.52
C HIS A 63 0.35 14.97 17.44
N PRO A 64 0.87 15.27 16.21
CA PRO A 64 2.24 15.70 16.03
C PRO A 64 2.53 17.07 16.71
N PRO A 65 3.65 17.19 17.47
CA PRO A 65 4.59 16.12 17.76
C PRO A 65 4.18 15.30 19.00
N SER A 66 4.24 13.97 18.92
CA SER A 66 4.00 13.09 20.07
C SER A 66 4.92 11.89 20.10
N GLU A 67 4.98 11.22 21.26
CA GLU A 67 5.71 9.97 21.42
C GLU A 67 4.82 8.72 21.18
N ASN A 68 3.50 8.90 21.06
CA ASN A 68 2.55 7.84 20.82
C ASN A 68 2.35 7.58 19.32
N LEU A 69 3.32 6.90 18.72
CA LEU A 69 3.29 6.60 17.30
C LEU A 69 2.41 5.39 16.99
N LEU A 70 1.51 5.54 16.03
CA LEU A 70 0.64 4.52 15.50
C LEU A 70 0.97 4.28 14.02
N GLY A 71 1.58 3.13 13.72
CA GLY A 71 1.86 2.75 12.35
C GLY A 71 0.57 2.47 11.55
N VAL A 72 0.69 2.52 10.24
CA VAL A 72 -0.35 2.11 9.31
C VAL A 72 -0.22 0.62 9.04
N THR A 73 -1.34 -0.08 8.93
CA THR A 73 -1.38 -1.46 8.45
C THR A 73 -1.92 -1.51 7.02
N VAL A 74 -1.20 -2.18 6.13
CA VAL A 74 -1.65 -2.44 4.75
C VAL A 74 -1.65 -3.94 4.56
N GLU A 75 -2.81 -4.51 4.30
CA GLU A 75 -2.95 -5.95 4.12
C GLU A 75 -2.59 -6.39 2.70
N ASP A 76 -2.56 -7.71 2.48
CA ASP A 76 -2.09 -8.32 1.25
C ASP A 76 -2.83 -7.81 0.01
N TYR A 77 -2.13 -7.74 -1.12
CA TYR A 77 -2.66 -7.36 -2.44
C TYR A 77 -3.27 -5.96 -2.56
N ALA A 78 -3.21 -5.14 -1.53
CA ALA A 78 -3.71 -3.77 -1.61
C ALA A 78 -2.86 -2.91 -2.56
N ALA A 79 -3.51 -1.91 -3.16
CA ALA A 79 -2.85 -0.94 -4.01
C ALA A 79 -3.21 0.49 -3.55
N ILE A 80 -2.20 1.31 -3.30
CA ILE A 80 -2.37 2.70 -2.87
C ILE A 80 -1.87 3.63 -3.96
N ALA A 81 -2.80 4.31 -4.63
CA ALA A 81 -2.48 5.15 -5.77
C ALA A 81 -1.79 6.47 -5.37
N THR A 82 -1.21 7.10 -6.36
CA THR A 82 -0.32 8.26 -6.28
C THR A 82 -0.84 9.38 -5.39
N MET A 83 0.08 9.96 -4.59
CA MET A 83 -0.15 11.13 -3.73
C MET A 83 -1.21 10.96 -2.66
N SER A 84 -1.53 9.73 -2.30
CA SER A 84 -2.44 9.45 -1.20
C SER A 84 -1.74 9.53 0.16
N VAL A 85 -2.49 9.92 1.19
CA VAL A 85 -2.03 9.99 2.58
C VAL A 85 -2.84 9.02 3.42
N ILE A 86 -2.16 8.15 4.13
CA ILE A 86 -2.78 7.21 5.06
C ILE A 86 -2.48 7.66 6.47
N LEU A 87 -3.53 7.92 7.24
CA LEU A 87 -3.43 8.50 8.58
C LEU A 87 -3.03 7.47 9.63
N PRO A 88 -2.46 7.93 10.76
CA PRO A 88 -1.92 7.04 11.79
C PRO A 88 -2.96 6.05 12.30
N GLY A 89 -2.55 4.79 12.44
CA GLY A 89 -3.40 3.70 12.93
C GLY A 89 -4.44 3.19 11.93
N ALA A 90 -4.49 3.73 10.71
CA ALA A 90 -5.40 3.21 9.69
C ALA A 90 -4.99 1.80 9.23
N THR A 91 -6.00 1.03 8.82
CA THR A 91 -5.81 -0.28 8.19
C THR A 91 -6.44 -0.28 6.80
N ILE A 92 -5.60 -0.51 5.81
CA ILE A 92 -6.01 -0.75 4.43
C ILE A 92 -6.17 -2.26 4.27
N ALA A 93 -7.40 -2.71 4.13
CA ALA A 93 -7.73 -4.13 4.07
C ALA A 93 -7.28 -4.80 2.76
N GLU A 94 -7.26 -6.13 2.77
CA GLU A 94 -6.83 -6.96 1.65
C GLU A 94 -7.51 -6.57 0.33
N GLY A 95 -6.71 -6.48 -0.70
CA GLY A 95 -7.19 -6.20 -2.06
C GLY A 95 -7.87 -4.86 -2.26
N CYS A 96 -7.80 -3.95 -1.28
CA CYS A 96 -8.31 -2.59 -1.44
C CYS A 96 -7.55 -1.80 -2.50
N LEU A 97 -8.26 -0.92 -3.17
CA LEU A 97 -7.68 0.13 -3.99
C LEU A 97 -7.95 1.50 -3.36
N ILE A 98 -6.90 2.21 -3.03
CA ILE A 98 -6.99 3.61 -2.63
C ILE A 98 -6.73 4.47 -3.86
N GLY A 99 -7.73 5.27 -4.25
CA GLY A 99 -7.63 6.17 -5.39
C GLY A 99 -6.62 7.30 -5.15
N ALA A 100 -6.08 7.86 -6.23
CA ALA A 100 -5.10 8.94 -6.14
C ALA A 100 -5.61 10.16 -5.36
N HIS A 101 -4.71 10.86 -4.66
CA HIS A 101 -5.02 12.04 -3.84
C HIS A 101 -6.05 11.79 -2.73
N SER A 102 -6.14 10.57 -2.24
CA SER A 102 -7.06 10.24 -1.14
C SER A 102 -6.40 10.39 0.22
N THR A 103 -7.20 10.73 1.23
CA THR A 103 -6.77 10.75 2.63
C THR A 103 -7.59 9.73 3.41
N VAL A 104 -6.96 8.64 3.82
CA VAL A 104 -7.63 7.51 4.46
C VAL A 104 -7.37 7.48 5.95
N LYS A 105 -8.43 7.28 6.75
CA LYS A 105 -8.36 7.04 8.19
C LYS A 105 -9.21 5.83 8.59
N GLY A 106 -8.86 5.20 9.70
CA GLY A 106 -9.63 4.08 10.24
C GLY A 106 -9.48 2.79 9.43
N LEU A 107 -10.52 1.98 9.41
CA LEU A 107 -10.53 0.68 8.75
C LEU A 107 -11.23 0.76 7.40
N THR A 108 -10.61 0.15 6.38
CA THR A 108 -11.28 -0.08 5.09
C THR A 108 -11.89 -1.48 5.04
N GLU A 109 -12.81 -1.69 4.12
CA GLU A 109 -13.38 -3.02 3.83
C GLU A 109 -12.58 -3.72 2.73
N PRO A 110 -12.39 -5.05 2.80
CA PRO A 110 -11.64 -5.79 1.79
C PRO A 110 -12.22 -5.63 0.38
N HIS A 111 -11.36 -5.65 -0.61
CA HIS A 111 -11.71 -5.60 -2.04
C HIS A 111 -12.60 -4.42 -2.44
N CYS A 112 -12.50 -3.30 -1.71
CA CYS A 112 -13.25 -2.08 -1.96
C CYS A 112 -12.36 -0.95 -2.45
N ILE A 113 -12.99 0.03 -3.08
CA ILE A 113 -12.36 1.26 -3.58
C ILE A 113 -12.65 2.38 -2.58
N TYR A 114 -11.60 3.07 -2.14
CA TYR A 114 -11.72 4.27 -1.29
C TYR A 114 -11.14 5.47 -2.02
N VAL A 115 -11.91 6.53 -2.14
CA VAL A 115 -11.48 7.76 -2.83
C VAL A 115 -11.92 9.01 -2.08
N GLY A 116 -11.13 10.05 -2.22
CA GLY A 116 -11.44 11.38 -1.69
C GLY A 116 -10.68 11.74 -0.41
N SER A 117 -10.93 12.93 0.10
CA SER A 117 -10.34 13.48 1.32
C SER A 117 -11.43 14.19 2.14
N PRO A 118 -11.98 13.55 3.18
CA PRO A 118 -11.72 12.18 3.63
C PRO A 118 -12.18 11.12 2.63
N ALA A 119 -11.44 10.02 2.53
CA ALA A 119 -11.76 8.93 1.62
C ALA A 119 -13.02 8.18 2.06
N LYS A 120 -13.82 7.77 1.08
CA LYS A 120 -15.04 7.00 1.28
C LYS A 120 -15.09 5.78 0.38
N ASN A 121 -15.73 4.72 0.86
CA ASN A 121 -15.99 3.53 0.09
C ASN A 121 -16.96 3.85 -1.06
N VAL A 122 -16.54 3.61 -2.29
CA VAL A 122 -17.35 3.81 -3.50
C VAL A 122 -17.71 2.48 -4.17
N GLY A 123 -17.47 1.38 -3.50
CA GLY A 123 -17.88 0.05 -3.91
C GLY A 123 -16.72 -0.92 -4.18
N SER A 124 -17.06 -2.07 -4.73
CA SER A 124 -16.11 -3.14 -5.01
C SER A 124 -15.11 -2.77 -6.09
N THR A 125 -13.85 -3.24 -5.94
CA THR A 125 -12.80 -3.13 -6.97
C THR A 125 -13.19 -3.83 -8.28
N SER A 126 -14.11 -4.80 -8.25
CA SER A 126 -14.62 -5.49 -9.44
C SER A 126 -15.33 -4.58 -10.46
N LYS A 127 -15.71 -3.38 -10.03
CA LYS A 127 -16.30 -2.35 -10.92
C LYS A 127 -15.29 -1.77 -11.92
N ILE A 128 -14.00 -1.84 -11.61
CA ILE A 128 -12.96 -1.30 -12.49
C ILE A 128 -12.68 -2.32 -13.59
N LYS A 129 -12.82 -1.89 -14.83
CA LYS A 129 -12.67 -2.74 -16.02
C LYS A 129 -11.45 -2.31 -16.84
N LEU A 130 -10.80 -3.30 -17.41
CA LEU A 130 -9.83 -3.11 -18.49
C LEU A 130 -10.55 -2.76 -19.80
N PRO A 131 -9.83 -2.27 -20.82
CA PRO A 131 -10.44 -1.93 -22.12
C PRO A 131 -11.18 -3.07 -22.80
N ASP A 132 -10.81 -4.32 -22.52
CA ASP A 132 -11.45 -5.52 -23.04
C ASP A 132 -12.71 -5.95 -22.26
N GLY A 133 -13.07 -5.20 -21.20
CA GLY A 133 -14.23 -5.46 -20.35
C GLY A 133 -13.98 -6.42 -19.18
N THR A 134 -12.79 -7.02 -19.09
CA THR A 134 -12.44 -7.86 -17.94
C THR A 134 -12.18 -7.03 -16.70
N SER A 135 -12.24 -7.64 -15.51
CA SER A 135 -11.99 -6.93 -14.26
C SER A 135 -10.51 -6.60 -14.11
N ALA A 136 -10.20 -5.35 -13.75
CA ALA A 136 -8.84 -4.94 -13.46
C ALA A 136 -8.35 -5.41 -12.08
N TYR A 137 -9.27 -5.85 -11.23
CA TYR A 137 -8.94 -6.35 -9.89
C TYR A 137 -9.65 -7.67 -9.60
N PRO A 138 -8.99 -8.59 -8.89
CA PRO A 138 -7.63 -8.47 -8.38
C PRO A 138 -6.61 -8.32 -9.51
N TRP A 139 -5.66 -7.41 -9.33
CA TRP A 139 -4.65 -7.09 -10.35
C TRP A 139 -3.78 -8.28 -10.78
N THR A 140 -3.68 -9.29 -9.95
CA THR A 140 -2.95 -10.54 -10.21
C THR A 140 -3.47 -11.30 -11.44
N GLN A 141 -4.73 -11.10 -11.83
CA GLN A 141 -5.33 -11.77 -12.99
C GLN A 141 -4.72 -11.31 -14.31
N HIS A 142 -4.19 -10.09 -14.39
CA HIS A 142 -3.66 -9.53 -15.64
C HIS A 142 -2.20 -9.05 -15.56
N PHE A 143 -1.62 -8.93 -14.37
CA PHE A 143 -0.26 -8.42 -14.19
C PHE A 143 0.62 -9.44 -13.47
N LYS A 144 1.50 -10.09 -14.23
CA LYS A 144 2.43 -11.12 -13.72
C LYS A 144 3.90 -10.75 -13.87
N ARG A 145 4.19 -9.65 -14.58
CA ARG A 145 5.56 -9.24 -14.87
C ARG A 145 6.36 -8.93 -13.60
N GLY A 146 7.54 -9.57 -13.47
CA GLY A 146 8.43 -9.37 -12.32
C GLY A 146 8.11 -10.25 -11.12
N TYR A 147 7.19 -11.19 -11.26
CA TYR A 147 6.91 -12.23 -10.27
C TYR A 147 7.35 -13.61 -10.78
N PRO A 148 7.85 -14.50 -9.90
CA PRO A 148 8.24 -15.84 -10.27
C PRO A 148 7.06 -16.67 -10.80
N GLU A 149 7.36 -17.59 -11.70
CA GLU A 149 6.34 -18.42 -12.34
C GLU A 149 5.63 -19.38 -11.36
N ASP A 150 6.38 -19.92 -10.39
CA ASP A 150 5.84 -20.78 -9.33
C ASP A 150 4.81 -20.07 -8.43
N ILE A 151 4.84 -18.74 -8.39
CA ILE A 151 3.86 -17.91 -7.69
C ILE A 151 2.69 -17.59 -8.62
N THR A 152 2.97 -17.12 -9.82
CA THR A 152 1.94 -16.60 -10.73
C THR A 152 1.08 -17.67 -11.39
N GLN A 153 1.52 -18.92 -11.37
CA GLN A 153 0.70 -20.05 -11.88
C GLN A 153 -0.58 -20.28 -11.07
N ASN A 154 -0.61 -19.79 -9.82
CA ASN A 154 -1.75 -19.94 -8.90
C ASN A 154 -2.67 -18.71 -8.88
N TRP A 155 -2.40 -17.74 -9.73
CA TRP A 155 -3.17 -16.47 -9.82
C TRP A 155 -4.31 -16.56 -10.84
#